data_451f576c1699289af85115892599e3d1
#
_entry.id   451f576c1699289af85115892599e3d1
#
_cell.length_a   1.000
_cell.length_b   1.000
_cell.length_c   1.000
_cell.angle_alpha   90.00
_cell.angle_beta   90.00
_cell.angle_gamma   90.00
#
_symmetry.space_group_name_H-M   'P 1'
#
loop_
_entity.id
_entity.type
_entity.pdbx_description
1 polymer ?
#
loop_
_entity_poly.entity_id
_entity_poly.type
_entity_poly.pdbx_seq_one_letter_code
_entity_poly.pdbx_strand_id
1 'polypeptide(L)'
;MAIYKGVSSIEKVNKILIPVLLGIVVISVLRAVTLPGSMDGITYLFTPDWSQLKRPGIWVDALAQNAFDTGAGFGLFLTYAIYIRKRYGVVKNAFTTALGNNLVSLMAAIMIFSTVFSILGNEMDMSQSEILEIMKTSGPAATGLTFIWMPQLFAKMALGKPLAILFFLGLSFAGFSSLISMLELAVRNLIDFGVQ
;
A
#
# COMPACT_ATOMS: atom_id res chain seq x y z
N MET A 1 22.94 -9.96 4.45
CA MET A 1 22.61 -10.56 5.76
C MET A 1 21.20 -11.13 5.85
N ALA A 2 20.18 -10.49 5.30
CA ALA A 2 18.81 -11.01 5.33
C ALA A 2 18.66 -12.34 4.58
N ILE A 3 19.37 -12.52 3.48
CA ILE A 3 19.34 -13.75 2.63
C ILE A 3 20.10 -14.90 3.31
N TYR A 4 21.09 -14.66 4.13
CA TYR A 4 21.97 -15.69 4.72
C TYR A 4 21.28 -16.62 5.73
N LYS A 5 20.15 -16.19 6.33
CA LYS A 5 19.34 -17.00 7.27
C LYS A 5 17.90 -17.22 6.77
N GLY A 6 17.62 -16.92 5.52
CA GLY A 6 16.34 -17.15 4.87
C GLY A 6 15.15 -16.45 5.55
N VAL A 7 14.00 -17.08 5.47
CA VAL A 7 12.69 -16.58 5.95
C VAL A 7 12.71 -16.11 7.41
N SER A 8 13.53 -16.71 8.29
CA SER A 8 13.58 -16.34 9.71
C SER A 8 14.13 -14.93 9.99
N SER A 9 15.00 -14.40 9.12
CA SER A 9 15.51 -13.04 9.25
C SER A 9 14.47 -12.01 8.78
N ILE A 10 13.74 -12.34 7.71
CA ILE A 10 12.64 -11.52 7.19
C ILE A 10 11.54 -11.42 8.25
N GLU A 11 11.16 -12.54 8.85
CA GLU A 11 10.15 -12.59 9.90
C GLU A 11 10.49 -11.68 11.09
N LYS A 12 11.74 -11.68 11.55
CA LYS A 12 12.19 -10.85 12.67
C LYS A 12 12.13 -9.35 12.36
N VAL A 13 12.53 -8.95 11.17
CA VAL A 13 12.49 -7.55 10.74
C VAL A 13 11.04 -7.10 10.56
N ASN A 14 10.22 -7.87 9.86
CA ASN A 14 8.83 -7.55 9.61
C ASN A 14 7.99 -7.48 10.89
N LYS A 15 8.31 -8.27 11.89
CA LYS A 15 7.60 -8.29 13.18
C LYS A 15 7.66 -6.94 13.92
N ILE A 16 8.70 -6.14 13.68
CA ILE A 16 8.85 -4.80 14.25
C ILE A 16 8.40 -3.75 13.24
N LEU A 17 8.82 -3.90 11.99
CA LEU A 17 8.63 -2.91 10.94
C LEU A 17 7.16 -2.71 10.56
N ILE A 18 6.40 -3.80 10.40
CA ILE A 18 5.00 -3.73 9.98
C ILE A 18 4.12 -2.99 11.01
N PRO A 19 4.19 -3.27 12.32
CA PRO A 19 3.45 -2.50 13.31
C PRO A 19 3.85 -1.02 13.36
N VAL A 20 5.14 -0.70 13.19
CA VAL A 20 5.60 0.69 13.17
C VAL A 20 5.05 1.43 11.96
N LEU A 21 5.14 0.82 10.76
CA LEU A 21 4.55 1.39 9.54
C LEU A 21 3.04 1.59 9.67
N LEU A 22 2.33 0.58 10.18
CA LEU A 22 0.89 0.67 10.38
C LEU A 22 0.55 1.81 11.35
N GLY A 23 1.30 1.97 12.44
CA GLY A 23 1.14 3.08 13.38
C GLY A 23 1.35 4.45 12.70
N ILE A 24 2.37 4.57 11.85
CA ILE A 24 2.63 5.81 11.09
C ILE A 24 1.49 6.09 10.11
N VAL A 25 0.99 5.06 9.41
CA VAL A 25 -0.15 5.21 8.49
C VAL A 25 -1.38 5.69 9.25
N VAL A 26 -1.71 5.10 10.40
CA VAL A 26 -2.86 5.52 11.23
C VAL A 26 -2.72 7.00 11.64
N ILE A 27 -1.55 7.40 12.16
CA ILE A 27 -1.29 8.80 12.56
C ILE A 27 -1.42 9.74 11.35
N SER A 28 -0.90 9.32 10.19
CA SER A 28 -0.96 10.11 8.97
C SER A 28 -2.39 10.26 8.43
N VAL A 29 -3.20 9.20 8.49
CA VAL A 29 -4.64 9.25 8.15
C VAL A 29 -5.37 10.23 9.06
N LEU A 30 -5.19 10.11 10.38
CA LEU A 30 -5.84 11.01 11.34
C LEU A 30 -5.46 12.46 11.06
N ARG A 31 -4.20 12.72 10.74
CA ARG A 31 -3.77 14.07 10.38
C ARG A 31 -4.34 14.54 9.04
N ALA A 32 -4.34 13.69 8.02
CA ALA A 32 -4.86 14.03 6.69
C ALA A 32 -6.34 14.43 6.75
N VAL A 33 -7.14 13.68 7.49
CA VAL A 33 -8.58 13.95 7.66
C VAL A 33 -8.86 15.26 8.41
N THR A 34 -7.93 15.71 9.26
CA THR A 34 -8.07 16.98 9.99
C THR A 34 -7.57 18.21 9.21
N LEU A 35 -7.09 18.05 7.99
CA LEU A 35 -6.68 19.18 7.15
C LEU A 35 -7.89 19.94 6.62
N PRO A 36 -7.81 21.28 6.47
CA PRO A 36 -8.86 22.07 5.82
C PRO A 36 -9.11 21.57 4.38
N GLY A 37 -10.37 21.41 3.98
CA GLY A 37 -10.73 20.92 2.64
C GLY A 37 -10.55 19.40 2.42
N SER A 38 -10.11 18.66 3.42
CA SER A 38 -9.92 17.20 3.32
C SER A 38 -11.21 16.42 3.06
N MET A 39 -12.35 16.95 3.53
CA MET A 39 -13.67 16.29 3.39
C MET A 39 -14.11 16.20 1.93
N ASP A 40 -13.69 17.12 1.06
CA ASP A 40 -14.02 17.06 -0.36
C ASP A 40 -13.36 15.83 -1.02
N GLY A 41 -12.13 15.53 -0.64
CA GLY A 41 -11.43 14.32 -1.08
C GLY A 41 -12.08 13.03 -0.56
N ILE A 42 -12.51 13.01 0.70
CA ILE A 42 -13.22 11.87 1.28
C ILE A 42 -14.58 11.69 0.59
N THR A 43 -15.32 12.78 0.40
CA THR A 43 -16.61 12.75 -0.28
C THR A 43 -16.45 12.22 -1.70
N TYR A 44 -15.44 12.69 -2.43
CA TYR A 44 -15.14 12.18 -3.77
C TYR A 44 -14.84 10.67 -3.75
N LEU A 45 -13.99 10.21 -2.84
CA LEU A 45 -13.59 8.80 -2.72
C LEU A 45 -14.80 7.88 -2.46
N PHE A 46 -15.76 8.34 -1.66
CA PHE A 46 -16.92 7.56 -1.27
C PHE A 46 -18.21 7.91 -2.06
N THR A 47 -18.10 8.72 -3.11
CA THR A 47 -19.23 9.01 -4.02
C THR A 47 -19.13 8.10 -5.26
N PRO A 48 -19.85 6.97 -5.30
CA PRO A 48 -19.73 6.01 -6.39
C PRO A 48 -20.45 6.48 -7.65
N ASP A 49 -19.81 6.32 -8.80
CA ASP A 49 -20.46 6.40 -10.10
C ASP A 49 -20.97 4.99 -10.49
N TRP A 50 -22.22 4.73 -10.18
CA TRP A 50 -22.86 3.44 -10.45
C TRP A 50 -22.90 3.07 -11.94
N SER A 51 -22.77 4.05 -12.84
CA SER A 51 -22.74 3.80 -14.28
C SER A 51 -21.49 3.00 -14.70
N GLN A 52 -20.38 3.17 -13.97
CA GLN A 52 -19.12 2.48 -14.25
C GLN A 52 -19.20 0.97 -14.02
N LEU A 53 -20.08 0.50 -13.14
CA LEU A 53 -20.28 -0.94 -12.91
C LEU A 53 -20.74 -1.71 -14.15
N LYS A 54 -21.32 -1.01 -15.13
CA LYS A 54 -21.74 -1.58 -16.41
C LYS A 54 -20.58 -1.81 -17.38
N ARG A 55 -19.41 -1.23 -17.09
CA ARG A 55 -18.21 -1.35 -17.93
C ARG A 55 -17.41 -2.57 -17.51
N PRO A 56 -17.23 -3.60 -18.38
CA PRO A 56 -16.46 -4.79 -18.02
C PRO A 56 -15.02 -4.47 -17.59
N GLY A 57 -14.42 -3.42 -18.16
CA GLY A 57 -13.05 -3.00 -17.86
C GLY A 57 -12.82 -2.72 -16.39
N ILE A 58 -13.77 -2.08 -15.68
CA ILE A 58 -13.59 -1.74 -14.27
C ILE A 58 -13.45 -2.99 -13.38
N TRP A 59 -14.15 -4.08 -13.73
CA TRP A 59 -14.04 -5.34 -13.01
C TRP A 59 -12.70 -6.02 -13.25
N VAL A 60 -12.19 -5.93 -14.47
CA VAL A 60 -10.86 -6.45 -14.83
C VAL A 60 -9.78 -5.65 -14.10
N ASP A 61 -9.87 -4.33 -14.10
CA ASP A 61 -8.94 -3.45 -13.40
C ASP A 61 -8.93 -3.71 -11.89
N ALA A 62 -10.10 -3.82 -11.27
CA ALA A 62 -10.24 -4.12 -9.85
C ALA A 62 -9.68 -5.50 -9.50
N LEU A 63 -9.94 -6.53 -10.33
CA LEU A 63 -9.41 -7.87 -10.13
C LEU A 63 -7.89 -7.90 -10.30
N ALA A 64 -7.37 -7.26 -11.34
CA ALA A 64 -5.94 -7.16 -11.59
C ALA A 64 -5.22 -6.44 -10.45
N GLN A 65 -5.78 -5.31 -9.98
CA GLN A 65 -5.23 -4.58 -8.84
C GLN A 65 -5.20 -5.44 -7.57
N ASN A 66 -6.29 -6.16 -7.27
CA ASN A 66 -6.37 -7.01 -6.09
C ASN A 66 -5.38 -8.19 -6.17
N ALA A 67 -5.25 -8.82 -7.34
CA ALA A 67 -4.31 -9.91 -7.56
C ALA A 67 -2.84 -9.44 -7.43
N PHE A 68 -2.54 -8.21 -7.88
CA PHE A 68 -1.23 -7.60 -7.74
C PHE A 68 -0.93 -7.22 -6.29
N ASP A 69 -1.85 -6.52 -5.65
CA ASP A 69 -1.71 -5.92 -4.33
C ASP A 69 -1.54 -7.00 -3.24
N THR A 70 -2.30 -8.08 -3.33
CA THR A 70 -2.18 -9.22 -2.41
C THR A 70 -0.98 -10.12 -2.72
N GLY A 71 -0.34 -9.99 -3.88
CA GLY A 71 0.71 -10.90 -4.35
C GLY A 71 0.20 -12.27 -4.81
N ALA A 72 -1.12 -12.48 -4.82
CA ALA A 72 -1.72 -13.75 -5.25
C ALA A 72 -1.44 -14.03 -6.73
N GLY A 73 -1.46 -13.00 -7.58
CA GLY A 73 -1.17 -13.11 -9.02
C GLY A 73 0.26 -13.55 -9.33
N PHE A 74 1.20 -13.34 -8.41
CA PHE A 74 2.59 -13.77 -8.55
C PHE A 74 2.88 -15.16 -8.00
N GLY A 75 1.92 -15.83 -7.36
CA GLY A 75 2.14 -17.11 -6.70
C GLY A 75 2.89 -17.05 -5.37
N LEU A 76 3.06 -15.84 -4.78
CA LEU A 76 3.76 -15.66 -3.51
C LEU A 76 3.10 -16.43 -2.38
N PHE A 77 1.79 -16.56 -2.36
CA PHE A 77 1.07 -17.34 -1.36
C PHE A 77 1.40 -18.84 -1.43
N LEU A 78 1.64 -19.40 -2.63
CA LEU A 78 2.05 -20.80 -2.78
C LEU A 78 3.44 -21.01 -2.17
N THR A 79 4.38 -20.10 -2.46
CA THR A 79 5.73 -20.16 -1.89
C THR A 79 5.70 -20.04 -0.37
N TYR A 80 4.92 -19.13 0.19
CA TYR A 80 4.80 -18.99 1.64
C TYR A 80 4.07 -20.15 2.30
N ALA A 81 3.13 -20.79 1.60
CA ALA A 81 2.39 -21.94 2.13
C ALA A 81 3.32 -23.11 2.50
N ILE A 82 4.47 -23.23 1.83
CA ILE A 82 5.50 -24.25 2.15
C ILE A 82 6.04 -24.07 3.57
N TYR A 83 6.12 -22.83 4.06
CA TYR A 83 6.67 -22.49 5.36
C TYR A 83 5.61 -22.40 6.47
N ILE A 84 4.31 -22.48 6.12
CA ILE A 84 3.24 -22.42 7.12
C ILE A 84 3.20 -23.74 7.89
N ARG A 85 3.30 -23.64 9.22
CA ARG A 85 3.13 -24.82 10.08
C ARG A 85 1.70 -25.35 10.02
N LYS A 86 1.52 -26.67 9.96
CA LYS A 86 0.20 -27.35 9.88
C LYS A 86 -0.83 -26.91 10.93
N ARG A 87 -0.39 -26.37 12.07
CA ARG A 87 -1.26 -25.85 13.16
C ARG A 87 -1.95 -24.52 12.85
N TYR A 88 -1.51 -23.80 11.84
CA TYR A 88 -2.13 -22.51 11.47
C TYR A 88 -3.21 -22.75 10.43
N GLY A 89 -4.43 -22.26 10.72
CA GLY A 89 -5.57 -22.41 9.82
C GLY A 89 -5.36 -21.61 8.52
N VAL A 90 -5.32 -22.30 7.39
CA VAL A 90 -5.11 -21.69 6.07
C VAL A 90 -6.19 -20.65 5.77
N VAL A 91 -7.46 -20.99 6.02
CA VAL A 91 -8.60 -20.10 5.77
C VAL A 91 -8.50 -18.81 6.60
N LYS A 92 -8.19 -18.94 7.89
CA LYS A 92 -8.02 -17.75 8.76
C LYS A 92 -6.92 -16.84 8.25
N ASN A 93 -5.78 -17.39 7.86
CA ASN A 93 -4.65 -16.61 7.33
C ASN A 93 -5.02 -15.92 6.01
N ALA A 94 -5.69 -16.62 5.10
CA ALA A 94 -6.14 -16.05 3.83
C ALA A 94 -7.08 -14.85 4.05
N PHE A 95 -8.10 -15.01 4.90
CA PHE A 95 -9.03 -13.93 5.23
C PHE A 95 -8.32 -12.76 5.92
N THR A 96 -7.46 -13.04 6.91
CA THR A 96 -6.75 -11.97 7.63
C THR A 96 -5.85 -11.18 6.69
N THR A 97 -5.17 -11.85 5.77
CA THR A 97 -4.31 -11.18 4.77
C THR A 97 -5.13 -10.35 3.81
N ALA A 98 -6.20 -10.90 3.24
CA ALA A 98 -7.03 -10.20 2.27
C ALA A 98 -7.72 -8.97 2.90
N LEU A 99 -8.36 -9.14 4.06
CA LEU A 99 -9.02 -8.04 4.76
C LEU A 99 -8.04 -6.99 5.26
N GLY A 100 -6.90 -7.42 5.84
CA GLY A 100 -5.87 -6.52 6.32
C GLY A 100 -5.25 -5.69 5.19
N ASN A 101 -4.97 -6.33 4.05
CA ASN A 101 -4.49 -5.65 2.85
C ASN A 101 -5.46 -4.56 2.38
N ASN A 102 -6.74 -4.92 2.19
CA ASN A 102 -7.74 -3.96 1.73
C ASN A 102 -7.96 -2.82 2.73
N LEU A 103 -7.89 -3.10 4.03
CA LEU A 103 -8.01 -2.06 5.06
C LEU A 103 -6.85 -1.06 4.97
N VAL A 104 -5.62 -1.52 4.84
CA VAL A 104 -4.45 -0.65 4.71
C VAL A 104 -4.50 0.15 3.41
N SER A 105 -4.89 -0.47 2.30
CA SER A 105 -5.08 0.21 1.02
C SER A 105 -6.14 1.30 1.09
N LEU A 106 -7.28 1.03 1.77
CA LEU A 106 -8.33 2.03 2.00
C LEU A 106 -7.82 3.20 2.87
N MET A 107 -7.09 2.90 3.93
CA MET A 107 -6.47 3.93 4.77
C MET A 107 -5.50 4.80 3.96
N ALA A 108 -4.68 4.21 3.11
CA ALA A 108 -3.77 4.93 2.23
C ALA A 108 -4.54 5.81 1.22
N ALA A 109 -5.64 5.31 0.65
CA ALA A 109 -6.49 6.09 -0.23
C ALA A 109 -7.09 7.30 0.49
N ILE A 110 -7.69 7.12 1.67
CA ILE A 110 -8.23 8.22 2.48
C ILE A 110 -7.14 9.25 2.76
N MET A 111 -5.95 8.82 3.16
CA MET A 111 -4.83 9.70 3.46
C MET A 111 -4.42 10.54 2.25
N ILE A 112 -4.27 9.91 1.08
CA ILE A 112 -3.83 10.60 -0.15
C ILE A 112 -4.92 11.55 -0.64
N PHE A 113 -6.16 11.09 -0.80
CA PHE A 113 -7.24 11.95 -1.29
C PHE A 113 -7.48 13.15 -0.37
N SER A 114 -7.53 12.93 0.94
CA SER A 114 -7.65 14.02 1.92
C SER A 114 -6.52 15.05 1.78
N THR A 115 -5.27 14.60 1.60
CA THR A 115 -4.11 15.47 1.47
C THR A 115 -4.14 16.25 0.16
N VAL A 116 -4.39 15.56 -0.95
CA VAL A 116 -4.39 16.18 -2.29
C VAL A 116 -5.47 17.24 -2.40
N PHE A 117 -6.70 16.92 -1.99
CA PHE A 117 -7.82 17.89 -2.03
C PHE A 117 -7.62 19.05 -1.06
N SER A 118 -7.01 18.81 0.11
CA SER A 118 -6.65 19.89 1.02
C SER A 118 -5.62 20.85 0.39
N ILE A 119 -4.59 20.33 -0.26
CA ILE A 119 -3.51 21.15 -0.80
C ILE A 119 -3.94 21.84 -2.09
N LEU A 120 -4.44 21.08 -3.06
CA LEU A 120 -4.79 21.63 -4.37
C LEU A 120 -6.13 22.38 -4.35
N GLY A 121 -7.14 21.83 -3.66
CA GLY A 121 -8.46 22.47 -3.60
C GLY A 121 -8.50 23.66 -2.64
N ASN A 122 -8.05 23.46 -1.39
CA ASN A 122 -8.22 24.50 -0.37
C ASN A 122 -7.09 25.56 -0.38
N GLU A 123 -5.86 25.20 -0.73
CA GLU A 123 -4.73 26.15 -0.70
C GLU A 123 -4.44 26.78 -2.07
N MET A 124 -4.65 26.03 -3.16
CA MET A 124 -4.41 26.48 -4.53
C MET A 124 -5.69 26.85 -5.30
N ASP A 125 -6.85 26.71 -4.66
CA ASP A 125 -8.18 27.04 -5.23
C ASP A 125 -8.46 26.34 -6.57
N MET A 126 -7.97 25.09 -6.71
CA MET A 126 -8.15 24.31 -7.93
C MET A 126 -9.50 23.61 -7.94
N SER A 127 -10.09 23.51 -9.14
CA SER A 127 -11.32 22.76 -9.33
C SER A 127 -11.10 21.24 -9.18
N GLN A 128 -12.16 20.50 -8.84
CA GLN A 128 -12.11 19.04 -8.71
C GLN A 128 -11.59 18.36 -9.99
N SER A 129 -11.95 18.86 -11.18
CA SER A 129 -11.49 18.31 -12.46
C SER A 129 -9.98 18.44 -12.66
N GLU A 130 -9.41 19.59 -12.32
CA GLU A 130 -7.97 19.83 -12.38
C GLU A 130 -7.20 18.97 -11.38
N ILE A 131 -7.72 18.83 -10.16
CA ILE A 131 -7.13 17.93 -9.15
C ILE A 131 -7.06 16.49 -9.66
N LEU A 132 -8.15 16.00 -10.24
CA LEU A 132 -8.21 14.64 -10.78
C LEU A 132 -7.26 14.44 -11.97
N GLU A 133 -7.08 15.45 -12.81
CA GLU A 133 -6.13 15.38 -13.91
C GLU A 133 -4.69 15.28 -13.40
N ILE A 134 -4.32 16.08 -12.40
CA ILE A 134 -3.02 15.98 -11.74
C ILE A 134 -2.82 14.59 -11.11
N MET A 135 -3.83 14.06 -10.44
CA MET A 135 -3.73 12.72 -9.86
C MET A 135 -3.54 11.62 -10.91
N LYS A 136 -4.20 11.73 -12.06
CA LYS A 136 -4.03 10.78 -13.18
C LYS A 136 -2.64 10.85 -13.80
N THR A 137 -2.04 12.03 -13.86
CA THR A 137 -0.73 12.28 -14.48
C THR A 137 0.45 12.06 -13.53
N SER A 138 0.22 11.69 -12.29
CA SER A 138 1.24 11.55 -11.22
C SER A 138 2.29 10.44 -11.45
N GLY A 139 2.46 10.00 -12.68
CA GLY A 139 3.55 9.13 -13.11
C GLY A 139 3.21 7.64 -13.16
N PRO A 140 4.11 6.83 -13.75
CA PRO A 140 3.90 5.41 -13.93
C PRO A 140 3.73 4.69 -12.59
N ALA A 141 2.80 3.75 -12.54
CA ALA A 141 2.45 2.93 -11.37
C ALA A 141 1.99 3.73 -10.14
N ALA A 142 1.47 4.95 -10.34
CA ALA A 142 0.96 5.83 -9.27
C ALA A 142 1.98 6.12 -8.13
N THR A 143 3.26 5.89 -8.36
CA THR A 143 4.31 6.16 -7.36
C THR A 143 4.38 7.64 -6.99
N GLY A 144 4.04 8.53 -7.91
CA GLY A 144 3.97 9.96 -7.67
C GLY A 144 3.00 10.34 -6.54
N LEU A 145 1.89 9.61 -6.40
CA LEU A 145 0.93 9.88 -5.32
C LEU A 145 1.59 9.77 -3.94
N THR A 146 2.40 8.76 -3.70
CA THR A 146 3.10 8.59 -2.43
C THR A 146 4.30 9.54 -2.29
N PHE A 147 5.15 9.66 -3.32
CA PHE A 147 6.41 10.41 -3.20
C PHE A 147 6.24 11.92 -3.37
N ILE A 148 5.14 12.39 -3.96
CA ILE A 148 4.83 13.81 -4.07
C ILE A 148 3.99 14.27 -2.87
N TRP A 149 2.93 13.54 -2.51
CA TRP A 149 1.93 14.03 -1.55
C TRP A 149 2.26 13.70 -0.10
N MET A 150 2.94 12.59 0.17
CA MET A 150 3.32 12.25 1.54
C MET A 150 4.31 13.25 2.16
N PRO A 151 5.37 13.72 1.48
CA PRO A 151 6.22 14.78 2.01
C PRO A 151 5.44 16.05 2.33
N GLN A 152 4.45 16.42 1.51
CA GLN A 152 3.61 17.60 1.74
C GLN A 152 2.71 17.44 2.96
N LEU A 153 2.11 16.24 3.15
CA LEU A 153 1.36 15.94 4.37
C LEU A 153 2.26 16.06 5.61
N PHE A 154 3.43 15.44 5.60
CA PHE A 154 4.34 15.50 6.73
C PHE A 154 4.82 16.93 7.02
N ALA A 155 5.01 17.77 6.00
CA ALA A 155 5.36 19.18 6.20
C ALA A 155 4.31 19.95 7.01
N LYS A 156 3.06 19.49 7.02
CA LYS A 156 1.94 20.09 7.78
C LYS A 156 1.75 19.48 9.19
N MET A 157 2.66 18.63 9.61
CA MET A 157 2.61 17.95 10.93
C MET A 157 3.68 18.52 11.87
N ALA A 158 3.34 18.65 13.16
CA ALA A 158 4.26 19.14 14.19
C ALA A 158 5.57 18.33 14.29
N LEU A 159 5.52 17.01 14.10
CA LEU A 159 6.66 16.10 14.05
C LEU A 159 6.87 15.54 12.63
N GLY A 160 6.61 16.36 11.61
CA GLY A 160 6.58 15.89 10.22
C GLY A 160 7.92 15.34 9.72
N LYS A 161 9.05 16.02 10.04
CA LYS A 161 10.37 15.54 9.60
C LYS A 161 10.72 14.15 10.14
N PRO A 162 10.68 13.86 11.46
CA PRO A 162 10.95 12.51 11.95
C PRO A 162 9.93 11.48 11.46
N LEU A 163 8.64 11.84 11.34
CA LEU A 163 7.62 10.95 10.78
C LEU A 163 7.88 10.63 9.31
N ALA A 164 8.27 11.60 8.50
CA ALA A 164 8.66 11.39 7.11
C ALA A 164 9.86 10.43 7.01
N ILE A 165 10.89 10.64 7.79
CA ILE A 165 12.07 9.77 7.82
C ILE A 165 11.67 8.34 8.18
N LEU A 166 10.89 8.14 9.23
CA LEU A 166 10.41 6.82 9.67
C LEU A 166 9.51 6.17 8.61
N PHE A 167 8.62 6.94 7.97
CA PHE A 167 7.75 6.46 6.92
C PHE A 167 8.53 5.96 5.71
N PHE A 168 9.43 6.78 5.17
CA PHE A 168 10.19 6.41 3.97
C PHE A 168 11.25 5.34 4.24
N LEU A 169 11.86 5.33 5.43
CA LEU A 169 12.70 4.20 5.86
C LEU A 169 11.87 2.92 5.95
N GLY A 170 10.73 2.98 6.60
CA GLY A 170 9.83 1.84 6.71
C GLY A 170 9.36 1.34 5.34
N LEU A 171 9.00 2.24 4.44
CA LEU A 171 8.62 1.91 3.07
C LEU A 171 9.79 1.26 2.30
N SER A 172 11.02 1.75 2.49
CA SER A 172 12.21 1.16 1.90
C SER A 172 12.44 -0.28 2.41
N PHE A 173 12.33 -0.50 3.72
CA PHE A 173 12.46 -1.85 4.28
C PHE A 173 11.33 -2.78 3.84
N ALA A 174 10.10 -2.28 3.70
CA ALA A 174 8.99 -3.05 3.14
C ALA A 174 9.27 -3.45 1.69
N GLY A 175 9.82 -2.54 0.89
CA GLY A 175 10.27 -2.82 -0.47
C GLY A 175 11.36 -3.90 -0.52
N PHE A 176 12.36 -3.82 0.35
CA PHE A 176 13.38 -4.89 0.47
C PHE A 176 12.79 -6.23 0.88
N SER A 177 11.83 -6.24 1.81
CA SER A 177 11.13 -7.47 2.21
C SER A 177 10.38 -8.11 1.03
N SER A 178 9.70 -7.31 0.24
CA SER A 178 9.01 -7.77 -0.98
C SER A 178 9.99 -8.30 -2.03
N LEU A 179 11.12 -7.63 -2.23
CA LEU A 179 12.17 -8.09 -3.13
C LEU A 179 12.73 -9.46 -2.72
N ILE A 180 12.99 -9.65 -1.42
CA ILE A 180 13.48 -10.94 -0.90
C ILE A 180 12.43 -12.04 -1.13
N SER A 181 11.15 -11.73 -0.96
CA SER A 181 10.05 -12.67 -1.21
C SER A 181 9.99 -13.11 -2.68
N MET A 182 10.17 -12.16 -3.60
CA MET A 182 10.23 -12.46 -5.04
C MET A 182 11.46 -13.31 -5.41
N LEU A 183 12.60 -13.04 -4.79
CA LEU A 183 13.80 -13.86 -4.97
C LEU A 183 13.60 -15.29 -4.46
N GLU A 184 12.96 -15.46 -3.30
CA GLU A 184 12.64 -16.77 -2.76
C GLU A 184 11.70 -17.56 -3.68
N LEU A 185 10.70 -16.91 -4.28
CA LEU A 185 9.83 -17.51 -5.30
C LEU A 185 10.65 -18.00 -6.50
N ALA A 186 11.56 -17.18 -7.02
CA ALA A 186 12.41 -17.55 -8.14
C ALA A 186 13.33 -18.72 -7.80
N VAL A 187 13.96 -18.69 -6.63
CA VAL A 187 14.84 -19.78 -6.15
C VAL A 187 14.06 -21.08 -6.01
N ARG A 188 12.86 -21.06 -5.44
CA ARG A 188 12.02 -22.25 -5.32
C ARG A 188 11.66 -22.85 -6.66
N ASN A 189 11.25 -22.03 -7.61
CA ASN A 189 10.95 -22.50 -8.96
C ASN A 189 12.18 -23.17 -9.61
N LEU A 190 13.37 -22.59 -9.45
CA LEU A 190 14.60 -23.20 -9.98
C LEU A 190 14.91 -24.54 -9.32
N ILE A 191 14.76 -24.66 -8.00
CA ILE A 191 14.94 -25.94 -7.28
C ILE A 191 13.94 -26.97 -7.77
N ASP A 192 12.68 -26.60 -7.98
CA ASP A 192 11.63 -27.49 -8.47
C ASP A 192 11.91 -27.97 -9.91
N PHE A 193 12.62 -27.16 -10.70
CA PHE A 193 13.14 -27.57 -12.03
C PHE A 193 14.42 -28.42 -11.96
N GLY A 194 14.93 -28.72 -10.76
CA GLY A 194 16.12 -29.57 -10.57
C GLY A 194 17.46 -28.84 -10.67
N VAL A 195 17.46 -27.52 -10.63
CA VAL A 195 18.69 -26.71 -10.54
C VAL A 195 19.18 -26.74 -9.10
N GLN A 196 20.43 -27.24 -8.90
CA GLN A 196 21.09 -27.31 -7.58
C GLN A 196 22.01 -26.10 -7.35
#